data_c9e7a7bba40260a138e06a68529cbbc6
#
_entry.id   c9e7a7bba40260a138e06a68529cbbc6
#
_cell.length_a   1.000
_cell.length_b   1.000
_cell.length_c   1.000
_cell.angle_alpha   90.00
_cell.angle_beta   90.00
_cell.angle_gamma   90.00
#
_symmetry.space_group_name_H-M   'P 1'
#
loop_
_entity.id
_entity.type
_entity.pdbx_description
1 polymer ?
#
loop_
_entity_poly.entity_id
_entity_poly.type
_entity_poly.pdbx_seq_one_letter_code
_entity_poly.pdbx_strand_id
1 'polypeptide(L)'
;KMDWTIEKAVELGVSHIVPLLSARSVVKLDGARAEKRVQHWQRLVVAAAMQCGRSRLPEIAPIQPVGTWLASLPAPQTHEQRWVLSPLAESSLMAQARALAAQAGAPPAEDHQNPPGDAVASKAGATTAWLLCGPESGLAETEVDQALSLGWQPALLGPRVLRTETAGLVGLTVLQAALGDLG
;
A
#
# COMPACT_ATOMS: atom_id res chain seq x y z
N LYS A 1 -4.08 -12.16 -11.11
CA LYS A 1 -3.44 -10.86 -10.88
C LYS A 1 -3.26 -10.60 -9.38
N MET A 2 -4.36 -10.55 -8.62
CA MET A 2 -4.30 -10.23 -7.17
C MET A 2 -3.37 -11.17 -6.39
N ASP A 3 -3.36 -12.46 -6.70
CA ASP A 3 -2.47 -13.43 -6.04
C ASP A 3 -1.00 -13.03 -6.21
N TRP A 4 -0.59 -12.73 -7.43
CA TRP A 4 0.76 -12.24 -7.74
C TRP A 4 1.08 -10.89 -7.06
N THR A 5 0.11 -9.97 -7.05
CA THR A 5 0.29 -8.67 -6.37
C THR A 5 0.51 -8.86 -4.87
N ILE A 6 -0.23 -9.77 -4.23
CA ILE A 6 -0.06 -10.07 -2.80
C ILE A 6 1.33 -10.65 -2.53
N GLU A 7 1.76 -11.66 -3.29
CA GLU A 7 3.09 -12.25 -3.13
C GLU A 7 4.19 -11.19 -3.20
N LYS A 8 4.18 -10.37 -4.25
CA LYS A 8 5.19 -9.33 -4.44
C LYS A 8 5.09 -8.18 -3.43
N ALA A 9 3.89 -7.83 -2.98
CA ALA A 9 3.73 -6.84 -1.91
C ALA A 9 4.31 -7.34 -0.58
N VAL A 10 4.18 -8.64 -0.28
CA VAL A 10 4.81 -9.26 0.90
C VAL A 10 6.33 -9.17 0.81
N GLU A 11 6.93 -9.53 -0.33
CA GLU A 11 8.37 -9.42 -0.59
C GLU A 11 8.88 -7.97 -0.44
N LEU A 12 8.05 -7.00 -0.84
CA LEU A 12 8.34 -5.57 -0.77
C LEU A 12 8.02 -4.92 0.59
N GLY A 13 7.77 -5.69 1.63
CA GLY A 13 7.66 -5.16 2.98
C GLY A 13 6.28 -4.65 3.41
N VAL A 14 5.20 -4.88 2.64
CA VAL A 14 3.85 -4.45 3.07
C VAL A 14 3.48 -5.06 4.43
N SER A 15 2.82 -4.28 5.28
CA SER A 15 2.34 -4.76 6.60
C SER A 15 0.83 -5.02 6.62
N HIS A 16 0.07 -4.33 5.78
CA HIS A 16 -1.39 -4.49 5.70
C HIS A 16 -1.85 -4.45 4.24
N ILE A 17 -2.75 -5.36 3.88
CA ILE A 17 -3.37 -5.41 2.55
C ILE A 17 -4.88 -5.36 2.74
N VAL A 18 -5.52 -4.37 2.14
CA VAL A 18 -6.97 -4.20 2.16
C VAL A 18 -7.51 -4.41 0.75
N PRO A 19 -8.10 -5.58 0.46
CA PRO A 19 -8.73 -5.83 -0.82
C PRO A 19 -10.03 -5.03 -0.94
N LEU A 20 -10.12 -4.15 -1.94
CA LEU A 20 -11.24 -3.22 -2.10
C LEU A 20 -12.04 -3.51 -3.37
N LEU A 21 -13.34 -3.32 -3.27
CA LEU A 21 -14.28 -3.32 -4.40
C LEU A 21 -14.57 -1.86 -4.77
N SER A 22 -14.03 -1.40 -5.89
CA SER A 22 -14.42 -0.11 -6.47
C SER A 22 -15.76 -0.22 -7.20
N ALA A 23 -16.49 0.88 -7.28
CA ALA A 23 -17.72 0.98 -8.05
C ALA A 23 -17.53 0.59 -9.53
N ARG A 24 -16.31 0.76 -10.05
CA ARG A 24 -15.91 0.37 -11.42
C ARG A 24 -15.34 -1.04 -11.53
N SER A 25 -15.27 -1.80 -10.44
CA SER A 25 -14.78 -3.19 -10.46
C SER A 25 -15.73 -4.11 -11.22
N VAL A 26 -15.18 -4.88 -12.15
CA VAL A 26 -15.95 -5.88 -12.92
C VAL A 26 -16.34 -7.08 -12.04
N VAL A 27 -15.46 -7.45 -11.12
CA VAL A 27 -15.65 -8.61 -10.25
C VAL A 27 -16.45 -8.21 -9.01
N LYS A 28 -17.61 -8.86 -8.84
CA LYS A 28 -18.40 -8.76 -7.60
C LYS A 28 -18.13 -10.01 -6.77
N LEU A 29 -17.57 -9.83 -5.60
CA LEU A 29 -17.34 -10.89 -4.62
C LEU A 29 -18.16 -10.58 -3.37
N ASP A 30 -18.97 -11.53 -2.96
CA ASP A 30 -19.82 -11.41 -1.79
C ASP A 30 -19.83 -12.71 -0.96
N GLY A 31 -20.23 -12.60 0.29
CA GLY A 31 -20.46 -13.71 1.21
C GLY A 31 -19.33 -14.75 1.21
N ALA A 32 -19.73 -16.02 1.14
CA ALA A 32 -18.81 -17.16 1.23
C ALA A 32 -17.71 -17.17 0.14
N ARG A 33 -17.94 -16.54 -1.02
CA ARG A 33 -16.92 -16.44 -2.08
C ARG A 33 -15.83 -15.45 -1.68
N ALA A 34 -16.19 -14.32 -1.08
CA ALA A 34 -15.26 -13.34 -0.57
C ALA A 34 -14.40 -13.94 0.56
N GLU A 35 -15.01 -14.62 1.51
CA GLU A 35 -14.32 -15.29 2.62
C GLU A 35 -13.31 -16.34 2.14
N LYS A 36 -13.72 -17.22 1.21
CA LYS A 36 -12.81 -18.21 0.61
C LYS A 36 -11.62 -17.55 -0.11
N ARG A 37 -11.85 -16.41 -0.74
CA ARG A 37 -10.79 -15.66 -1.42
C ARG A 37 -9.80 -15.08 -0.40
N VAL A 38 -10.27 -14.48 0.68
CA VAL A 38 -9.41 -13.96 1.76
C VAL A 38 -8.60 -15.09 2.41
N GLN A 39 -9.21 -16.25 2.70
CA GLN A 39 -8.50 -17.41 3.24
C GLN A 39 -7.42 -17.94 2.28
N HIS A 40 -7.67 -17.91 0.97
CA HIS A 40 -6.66 -18.24 -0.03
C HIS A 40 -5.49 -17.25 0.03
N TRP A 41 -5.75 -15.95 0.09
CA TRP A 41 -4.73 -14.92 0.16
C TRP A 41 -3.94 -14.96 1.47
N GLN A 42 -4.56 -15.28 2.61
CA GLN A 42 -3.85 -15.50 3.87
C GLN A 42 -2.79 -16.62 3.75
N ARG A 43 -3.14 -17.71 3.04
CA ARG A 43 -2.15 -18.78 2.78
C ARG A 43 -1.02 -18.33 1.86
N LEU A 44 -1.31 -17.50 0.86
CA LEU A 44 -0.29 -16.90 0.00
C LEU A 44 0.66 -15.99 0.79
N VAL A 45 0.12 -15.16 1.69
CA VAL A 45 0.94 -14.32 2.57
C VAL A 45 1.92 -15.15 3.39
N VAL A 46 1.44 -16.25 4.00
CA VAL A 46 2.32 -17.14 4.78
C VAL A 46 3.43 -17.71 3.89
N ALA A 47 3.08 -18.25 2.72
CA ALA A 47 4.05 -18.84 1.80
C ALA A 47 5.09 -17.80 1.31
N ALA A 48 4.64 -16.60 0.93
CA ALA A 48 5.52 -15.53 0.49
C ALA A 48 6.43 -15.02 1.62
N ALA A 49 5.89 -14.85 2.83
CA ALA A 49 6.68 -14.44 4.00
C ALA A 49 7.77 -15.47 4.35
N MET A 50 7.44 -16.75 4.31
CA MET A 50 8.43 -17.83 4.51
C MET A 50 9.51 -17.81 3.44
N GLN A 51 9.15 -17.58 2.19
CA GLN A 51 10.09 -17.54 1.06
C GLN A 51 11.07 -16.37 1.15
N CYS A 52 10.58 -15.15 1.54
CA CYS A 52 11.42 -13.97 1.64
C CYS A 52 12.02 -13.74 3.05
N GLY A 53 11.82 -14.66 3.99
CA GLY A 53 12.43 -14.63 5.31
C GLY A 53 11.79 -13.63 6.30
N ARG A 54 10.55 -13.18 6.05
CA ARG A 54 9.87 -12.27 6.99
C ARG A 54 9.36 -13.00 8.23
N SER A 55 9.71 -12.49 9.41
CA SER A 55 9.25 -13.01 10.70
C SER A 55 7.83 -12.51 11.06
N ARG A 56 7.40 -11.36 10.51
CA ARG A 56 6.06 -10.81 10.73
C ARG A 56 5.18 -11.00 9.50
N LEU A 57 4.03 -11.63 9.70
CA LEU A 57 3.06 -11.83 8.63
C LEU A 57 2.27 -10.54 8.38
N PRO A 58 2.16 -10.07 7.12
CA PRO A 58 1.22 -9.04 6.76
C PRO A 58 -0.23 -9.45 7.03
N GLU A 59 -1.04 -8.50 7.44
CA GLU A 59 -2.47 -8.70 7.65
C GLU A 59 -3.22 -8.52 6.32
N ILE A 60 -4.17 -9.40 6.04
CA ILE A 60 -5.15 -9.21 4.96
C ILE A 60 -6.52 -8.97 5.57
N ALA A 61 -7.07 -7.81 5.30
CA ALA A 61 -8.41 -7.43 5.72
C ALA A 61 -9.50 -8.15 4.90
N PRO A 62 -10.73 -8.23 5.41
CA PRO A 62 -11.89 -8.65 4.62
C PRO A 62 -12.09 -7.76 3.38
N ILE A 63 -12.65 -8.36 2.31
CA ILE A 63 -13.00 -7.62 1.09
C ILE A 63 -14.18 -6.68 1.40
N GLN A 64 -14.05 -5.41 1.04
CA GLN A 64 -15.09 -4.41 1.30
C GLN A 64 -15.12 -3.31 0.22
N PRO A 65 -16.24 -2.57 0.07
CA PRO A 65 -16.31 -1.45 -0.85
C PRO A 65 -15.34 -0.32 -0.47
N VAL A 66 -14.76 0.35 -1.47
CA VAL A 66 -13.84 1.48 -1.27
C VAL A 66 -14.46 2.55 -0.37
N GLY A 67 -15.68 3.00 -0.69
CA GLY A 67 -16.34 4.06 0.08
C GLY A 67 -16.62 3.68 1.53
N THR A 68 -16.99 2.43 1.80
CA THR A 68 -17.21 1.91 3.16
C THR A 68 -15.90 1.91 3.95
N TRP A 69 -14.81 1.43 3.34
CA TRP A 69 -13.51 1.40 3.96
C TRP A 69 -13.00 2.82 4.27
N LEU A 70 -13.06 3.73 3.29
CA LEU A 70 -12.66 5.13 3.49
C LEU A 70 -13.42 5.79 4.64
N ALA A 71 -14.74 5.57 4.73
CA ALA A 71 -15.56 6.11 5.79
C ALA A 71 -15.27 5.51 7.18
N SER A 72 -14.68 4.33 7.25
CA SER A 72 -14.29 3.67 8.51
C SER A 72 -12.94 4.14 9.05
N LEU A 73 -12.13 4.83 8.24
CA LEU A 73 -10.81 5.27 8.65
C LEU A 73 -10.91 6.44 9.64
N PRO A 74 -10.13 6.42 10.73
CA PRO A 74 -10.01 7.58 11.61
C PRO A 74 -9.33 8.74 10.88
N ALA A 75 -9.40 9.94 11.45
CA ALA A 75 -8.60 11.06 10.95
C ALA A 75 -7.11 10.69 10.90
N PRO A 76 -6.36 11.15 9.88
CA PRO A 76 -4.94 10.85 9.76
C PRO A 76 -4.17 11.28 11.02
N GLN A 77 -3.29 10.43 11.52
CA GLN A 77 -2.40 10.77 12.63
C GLN A 77 -1.17 11.53 12.12
N THR A 78 -0.48 12.23 13.00
CA THR A 78 0.69 13.08 12.65
C THR A 78 1.79 12.31 11.88
N HIS A 79 1.94 11.02 12.14
CA HIS A 79 2.92 10.15 11.49
C HIS A 79 2.31 9.25 10.40
N GLU A 80 1.09 9.55 9.97
CA GLU A 80 0.37 8.79 8.95
C GLU A 80 0.26 9.60 7.66
N GLN A 81 0.59 8.98 6.55
CA GLN A 81 0.49 9.54 5.21
C GLN A 81 -0.39 8.66 4.32
N ARG A 82 -1.23 9.28 3.52
CA ARG A 82 -2.22 8.60 2.68
C ARG A 82 -2.13 9.10 1.26
N TRP A 83 -1.84 8.19 0.32
CA TRP A 83 -1.76 8.51 -1.09
C TRP A 83 -2.75 7.72 -1.92
N VAL A 84 -3.44 8.40 -2.84
CA VAL A 84 -4.23 7.78 -3.89
C VAL A 84 -3.48 7.91 -5.22
N LEU A 85 -3.22 6.78 -5.88
CA LEU A 85 -2.55 6.80 -7.18
C LEU A 85 -3.51 7.32 -8.25
N SER A 86 -3.09 8.39 -8.92
CA SER A 86 -3.85 9.01 -9.99
C SER A 86 -2.90 9.43 -11.12
N PRO A 87 -3.20 9.06 -12.37
CA PRO A 87 -2.44 9.56 -13.52
C PRO A 87 -2.64 11.06 -13.78
N LEU A 88 -3.64 11.68 -13.14
CA LEU A 88 -3.96 13.10 -13.25
C LEU A 88 -3.33 13.94 -12.13
N ALA A 89 -2.58 13.33 -11.21
CA ALA A 89 -1.91 14.07 -10.16
C ALA A 89 -0.77 14.93 -10.70
N GLU A 90 -0.57 16.10 -10.12
CA GLU A 90 0.48 17.04 -10.52
C GLU A 90 1.86 16.68 -9.95
N SER A 91 1.89 15.98 -8.83
CA SER A 91 3.12 15.63 -8.12
C SER A 91 3.36 14.12 -8.08
N SER A 92 4.63 13.72 -8.25
CA SER A 92 5.00 12.32 -8.19
C SER A 92 5.08 11.81 -6.74
N LEU A 93 4.72 10.53 -6.55
CA LEU A 93 4.86 9.85 -5.25
C LEU A 93 6.28 9.94 -4.71
N MET A 94 7.30 9.77 -5.57
CA MET A 94 8.71 9.88 -5.19
C MET A 94 9.05 11.27 -4.64
N ALA A 95 8.58 12.34 -5.29
CA ALA A 95 8.86 13.71 -4.83
C ALA A 95 8.21 13.98 -3.47
N GLN A 96 6.95 13.54 -3.28
CA GLN A 96 6.23 13.69 -2.02
C GLN A 96 6.88 12.86 -0.89
N ALA A 97 7.25 11.61 -1.16
CA ALA A 97 7.89 10.74 -0.18
C ALA A 97 9.29 11.28 0.24
N ARG A 98 10.09 11.78 -0.70
CA ARG A 98 11.40 12.42 -0.39
C ARG A 98 11.24 13.69 0.42
N ALA A 99 10.26 14.52 0.12
CA ALA A 99 9.98 15.73 0.91
C ALA A 99 9.61 15.38 2.35
N LEU A 100 8.82 14.32 2.55
CA LEU A 100 8.48 13.80 3.87
C LEU A 100 9.71 13.27 4.61
N ALA A 101 10.57 12.48 3.96
CA ALA A 101 11.80 11.96 4.54
C ALA A 101 12.73 13.10 5.00
N ALA A 102 12.87 14.15 4.20
CA ALA A 102 13.66 15.32 4.54
C ALA A 102 13.12 16.08 5.77
N GLN A 103 11.80 16.16 5.92
CA GLN A 103 11.15 16.80 7.09
C GLN A 103 11.30 15.97 8.37
N ALA A 104 11.32 14.66 8.26
CA ALA A 104 11.46 13.75 9.40
C ALA A 104 12.89 13.75 9.97
N GLY A 105 13.87 14.39 9.32
CA GLY A 105 15.26 14.38 9.73
C GLY A 105 15.88 12.97 9.73
N ALA A 106 15.41 12.09 8.88
CA ALA A 106 15.87 10.72 8.81
C ALA A 106 17.39 10.71 8.48
N PRO A 107 18.24 10.02 9.27
CA PRO A 107 19.63 9.82 8.89
C PRO A 107 19.67 9.06 7.54
N PRO A 108 20.69 9.28 6.71
CA PRO A 108 20.90 8.48 5.51
C PRO A 108 20.94 7.00 5.92
N ALA A 109 20.43 6.14 5.05
CA ALA A 109 20.40 4.71 5.26
C ALA A 109 21.77 4.19 5.72
N GLU A 110 21.82 3.64 6.92
CA GLU A 110 23.04 3.03 7.42
C GLU A 110 23.25 1.66 6.76
N ASP A 111 24.52 1.42 6.44
CA ASP A 111 25.12 0.29 5.76
C ASP A 111 24.50 -1.09 6.11
N HIS A 112 24.23 -1.89 5.06
CA HIS A 112 23.58 -3.20 5.10
C HIS A 112 24.45 -4.30 5.73
N GLN A 113 24.77 -4.20 7.01
CA GLN A 113 25.47 -5.27 7.75
C GLN A 113 24.63 -5.86 8.89
N ASN A 114 23.32 -5.93 8.74
CA ASN A 114 22.51 -6.62 9.74
C ASN A 114 21.98 -7.96 9.19
N PRO A 115 22.24 -9.09 9.87
CA PRO A 115 21.71 -10.37 9.47
C PRO A 115 20.17 -10.36 9.51
N PRO A 116 19.48 -11.20 8.70
CA PRO A 116 18.03 -11.28 8.70
C PRO A 116 17.55 -11.88 10.04
N GLY A 117 17.16 -11.04 10.96
CA GLY A 117 16.70 -11.43 12.29
C GLY A 117 16.18 -10.23 13.08
N ASP A 118 14.88 -10.13 13.18
CA ASP A 118 14.07 -9.61 14.30
C ASP A 118 14.29 -8.22 14.91
N ALA A 119 14.99 -7.32 14.29
CA ALA A 119 15.17 -5.97 14.82
C ALA A 119 14.55 -4.89 13.93
N VAL A 120 13.25 -5.00 13.58
CA VAL A 120 12.48 -3.78 13.39
C VAL A 120 11.98 -3.38 14.77
N ALA A 121 12.90 -2.85 15.59
CA ALA A 121 12.51 -1.93 16.63
C ALA A 121 11.64 -0.88 15.95
N SER A 122 10.39 -0.74 16.36
CA SER A 122 9.53 0.39 16.03
C SER A 122 10.37 1.64 16.36
N LYS A 123 11.02 2.22 15.34
CA LYS A 123 11.71 3.49 15.50
C LYS A 123 10.63 4.47 15.97
N ALA A 124 10.81 5.05 17.14
CA ALA A 124 9.96 6.16 17.56
C ALA A 124 9.97 7.19 16.43
N GLY A 125 8.81 7.39 15.77
CA GLY A 125 8.71 8.23 14.58
C GLY A 125 8.50 7.48 13.25
N ALA A 126 8.32 6.14 13.24
CA ALA A 126 8.04 5.41 12.00
C ALA A 126 6.76 5.95 11.32
N THR A 127 6.89 6.36 10.07
CA THR A 127 5.78 6.83 9.26
C THR A 127 4.93 5.65 8.77
N THR A 128 3.63 5.68 9.05
CA THR A 128 2.68 4.77 8.43
C THR A 128 2.26 5.33 7.07
N ALA A 129 2.51 4.57 6.01
CA ALA A 129 2.19 4.97 4.64
C ALA A 129 1.04 4.10 4.08
N TRP A 130 -0.04 4.74 3.64
CA TRP A 130 -1.15 4.10 2.94
C TRP A 130 -1.11 4.43 1.46
N LEU A 131 -1.31 3.42 0.63
CA LEU A 131 -1.36 3.56 -0.82
C LEU A 131 -2.66 2.97 -1.36
N LEU A 132 -3.53 3.81 -1.91
CA LEU A 132 -4.78 3.41 -2.56
C LEU A 132 -4.57 3.33 -4.07
N CYS A 133 -4.83 2.14 -4.63
CA CYS A 133 -4.72 1.85 -6.05
C CYS A 133 -6.07 1.45 -6.63
N GLY A 134 -6.47 2.05 -7.75
CA GLY A 134 -7.69 1.70 -8.45
C GLY A 134 -7.57 0.42 -9.29
N PRO A 135 -8.71 -0.16 -9.73
CA PRO A 135 -8.74 -1.21 -10.74
C PRO A 135 -8.31 -0.69 -12.12
N GLU A 136 -8.29 -1.55 -13.14
CA GLU A 136 -7.93 -1.20 -14.52
C GLU A 136 -8.80 -0.07 -15.11
N SER A 137 -10.05 0.03 -14.66
CA SER A 137 -10.99 1.11 -15.02
C SER A 137 -10.81 2.38 -14.19
N GLY A 138 -9.83 2.42 -13.28
CA GLY A 138 -9.66 3.48 -12.29
C GLY A 138 -10.69 3.45 -11.16
N LEU A 139 -10.48 4.26 -10.14
CA LEU A 139 -11.48 4.55 -9.12
C LEU A 139 -12.61 5.39 -9.72
N ALA A 140 -13.80 5.31 -9.15
CA ALA A 140 -14.86 6.24 -9.50
C ALA A 140 -14.52 7.65 -8.99
N GLU A 141 -15.00 8.67 -9.66
CA GLU A 141 -14.75 10.07 -9.29
C GLU A 141 -15.17 10.35 -7.85
N THR A 142 -16.34 9.84 -7.46
CA THR A 142 -16.86 9.93 -6.09
C THR A 142 -15.97 9.24 -5.04
N GLU A 143 -15.28 8.14 -5.42
CA GLU A 143 -14.33 7.44 -4.53
C GLU A 143 -13.04 8.26 -4.35
N VAL A 144 -12.58 8.91 -5.43
CA VAL A 144 -11.43 9.80 -5.38
C VAL A 144 -11.76 11.03 -4.53
N ASP A 145 -12.89 11.70 -4.78
CA ASP A 145 -13.32 12.87 -4.03
C ASP A 145 -13.48 12.57 -2.53
N GLN A 146 -14.04 11.40 -2.21
CA GLN A 146 -14.13 10.95 -0.83
C GLN A 146 -12.75 10.77 -0.20
N ALA A 147 -11.80 10.13 -0.91
CA ALA A 147 -10.44 9.97 -0.41
C ALA A 147 -9.79 11.34 -0.16
N LEU A 148 -9.88 12.27 -1.11
CA LEU A 148 -9.32 13.62 -0.97
C LEU A 148 -9.93 14.37 0.22
N SER A 149 -11.23 14.27 0.44
CA SER A 149 -11.91 14.89 1.59
C SER A 149 -11.45 14.32 2.95
N LEU A 150 -10.90 13.09 2.95
CA LEU A 150 -10.35 12.42 4.12
C LEU A 150 -8.82 12.58 4.26
N GLY A 151 -8.24 13.54 3.55
CA GLY A 151 -6.82 13.89 3.66
C GLY A 151 -5.86 13.02 2.84
N TRP A 152 -6.38 12.21 1.90
CA TRP A 152 -5.54 11.50 0.95
C TRP A 152 -4.95 12.48 -0.07
N GLN A 153 -3.69 12.28 -0.43
CA GLN A 153 -3.00 13.10 -1.41
C GLN A 153 -2.92 12.36 -2.76
N PRO A 154 -3.27 12.99 -3.88
CA PRO A 154 -3.11 12.38 -5.18
C PRO A 154 -1.62 12.33 -5.54
N ALA A 155 -1.17 11.19 -6.09
CA ALA A 155 0.21 11.01 -6.50
C ALA A 155 0.31 10.23 -7.81
N LEU A 156 1.26 10.61 -8.67
CA LEU A 156 1.54 9.90 -9.90
C LEU A 156 2.86 9.09 -9.80
N LEU A 157 2.95 8.03 -10.60
CA LEU A 157 4.14 7.17 -10.67
C LEU A 157 4.99 7.41 -11.94
N GLY A 158 4.88 8.60 -12.53
CA GLY A 158 5.59 8.97 -13.74
C GLY A 158 4.68 9.06 -14.97
N PRO A 159 5.25 9.24 -16.18
CA PRO A 159 4.49 9.65 -17.37
C PRO A 159 3.68 8.52 -18.03
N ARG A 160 3.82 7.29 -17.56
CA ARG A 160 3.12 6.13 -18.16
C ARG A 160 1.98 5.66 -17.27
N VAL A 161 0.87 5.29 -17.91
CA VAL A 161 -0.21 4.58 -17.19
C VAL A 161 0.23 3.14 -16.96
N LEU A 162 0.38 2.78 -15.70
CA LEU A 162 0.75 1.42 -15.29
C LEU A 162 -0.51 0.55 -15.13
N ARG A 163 -0.35 -0.75 -15.34
CA ARG A 163 -1.41 -1.69 -14.97
C ARG A 163 -1.59 -1.71 -13.46
N THR A 164 -2.80 -2.00 -12.99
CA THR A 164 -3.16 -1.99 -11.56
C THR A 164 -2.20 -2.82 -10.72
N GLU A 165 -1.90 -4.05 -11.15
CA GLU A 165 -0.95 -4.94 -10.48
C GLU A 165 0.47 -4.36 -10.42
N THR A 166 0.86 -3.57 -11.40
CA THR A 166 2.19 -2.92 -11.46
C THR A 166 2.20 -1.64 -10.63
N ALA A 167 1.15 -0.84 -10.71
CA ALA A 167 1.08 0.47 -10.04
C ALA A 167 1.25 0.34 -8.52
N GLY A 168 0.52 -0.59 -7.89
CA GLY A 168 0.62 -0.84 -6.45
C GLY A 168 2.02 -1.24 -6.01
N LEU A 169 2.67 -2.14 -6.76
CA LEU A 169 4.02 -2.62 -6.43
C LEU A 169 5.09 -1.55 -6.65
N VAL A 170 5.00 -0.78 -7.75
CA VAL A 170 5.90 0.35 -7.99
C VAL A 170 5.73 1.41 -6.91
N GLY A 171 4.49 1.74 -6.54
CA GLY A 171 4.22 2.68 -5.45
C GLY A 171 4.80 2.21 -4.12
N LEU A 172 4.62 0.94 -3.78
CA LEU A 172 5.19 0.34 -2.57
C LEU A 172 6.73 0.38 -2.60
N THR A 173 7.37 0.03 -3.73
CA THR A 173 8.82 0.14 -3.90
C THR A 173 9.32 1.56 -3.71
N VAL A 174 8.61 2.56 -4.28
CA VAL A 174 8.96 3.98 -4.11
C VAL A 174 8.91 4.39 -2.64
N LEU A 175 7.87 3.98 -1.92
CA LEU A 175 7.71 4.30 -0.50
C LEU A 175 8.79 3.60 0.34
N GLN A 176 9.08 2.34 0.08
CA GLN A 176 10.13 1.60 0.78
C GLN A 176 11.52 2.15 0.51
N ALA A 177 11.81 2.59 -0.72
CA ALA A 177 13.08 3.22 -1.05
C ALA A 177 13.23 4.64 -0.45
N ALA A 178 12.14 5.37 -0.23
CA ALA A 178 12.19 6.73 0.30
C ALA A 178 12.03 6.80 1.83
N LEU A 179 11.28 5.89 2.43
CA LEU A 179 10.84 5.95 3.84
C LEU A 179 11.10 4.65 4.61
N GLY A 180 11.39 3.55 3.92
CA GLY A 180 11.50 2.21 4.48
C GLY A 180 12.91 1.64 4.45
N ASP A 181 13.02 0.35 4.09
CA ASP A 181 14.23 -0.47 4.18
C ASP A 181 14.84 -0.89 2.83
N LEU A 182 14.35 -0.37 1.70
CA LEU A 182 14.88 -0.63 0.35
C LEU A 182 15.86 0.46 -0.15
N GLY A 183 16.35 1.34 0.69
CA GLY A 183 17.23 2.45 0.31
C GLY A 183 18.49 2.55 1.14
#